data_660be01a71a8eba7275e472d1c7f936d
#
_entry.id   660be01a71a8eba7275e472d1c7f936d
#
_cell.length_a   1.000
_cell.length_b   1.000
_cell.length_c   1.000
_cell.angle_alpha   90.00
_cell.angle_beta   90.00
_cell.angle_gamma   90.00
#
_symmetry.space_group_name_H-M   'P 1'
#
loop_
_entity.id
_entity.type
_entity.pdbx_description
1 polymer ?
#
loop_
_entity_poly.entity_id
_entity_poly.type
_entity_poly.pdbx_seq_one_letter_code
_entity_poly.pdbx_strand_id
1 'polypeptide(L)'
;MSCDIILASEKAKFGQPEVGLGITPGFSGTQRLPRRVGIAKAKELIFSGRMIRADEAREIGLVNAVYAPEELLPGALEMARSFVKNAPIAVKYAKACIDRGMQMDMDDAIAVENELFAMCFATHDQKEGMGAFL
;
A
#
# COMPACT_ATOMS: atom_id res chain seq x y z
N MET A 1 3.50 7.96 2.24
CA MET A 1 3.52 6.56 2.72
C MET A 1 2.35 6.20 3.65
N SER A 2 1.46 7.15 3.95
CA SER A 2 0.27 6.91 4.81
C SER A 2 -0.92 6.34 4.06
N CYS A 3 -0.90 6.37 2.72
CA CYS A 3 -1.97 5.85 1.87
C CYS A 3 -1.76 4.37 1.55
N ASP A 4 -2.83 3.69 1.17
CA ASP A 4 -2.82 2.27 0.83
C ASP A 4 -2.02 2.02 -0.46
N ILE A 5 -2.23 2.87 -1.46
CA ILE A 5 -1.62 2.80 -2.79
C ILE A 5 -0.95 4.14 -3.09
N ILE A 6 0.21 4.09 -3.70
CA ILE A 6 0.95 5.27 -4.12
C ILE A 6 1.19 5.19 -5.62
N LEU A 7 0.73 6.20 -6.33
CA LEU A 7 1.00 6.41 -7.75
C LEU A 7 1.86 7.65 -7.90
N ALA A 8 2.76 7.65 -8.85
CA ALA A 8 3.70 8.74 -9.03
C ALA A 8 3.74 9.23 -10.47
N SER A 9 3.99 10.53 -10.65
CA SER A 9 4.48 11.06 -11.93
C SER A 9 5.92 10.62 -12.15
N GLU A 10 6.31 10.37 -13.39
CA GLU A 10 7.70 10.12 -13.79
C GLU A 10 8.68 11.23 -13.36
N LYS A 11 8.16 12.45 -13.11
CA LYS A 11 8.93 13.60 -12.62
C LYS A 11 9.10 13.61 -11.09
N ALA A 12 8.41 12.73 -10.37
CA ALA A 12 8.46 12.68 -8.91
C ALA A 12 9.84 12.23 -8.41
N LYS A 13 10.21 12.77 -7.25
CA LYS A 13 11.41 12.37 -6.52
C LYS A 13 11.02 12.05 -5.08
N PHE A 14 11.71 11.10 -4.49
CA PHE A 14 11.47 10.63 -3.12
C PHE A 14 12.78 10.63 -2.34
N GLY A 15 12.72 10.90 -1.05
CA GLY A 15 13.90 10.86 -0.18
C GLY A 15 13.54 11.04 1.28
N GLN A 16 14.52 10.73 2.13
CA GLN A 16 14.53 10.93 3.58
C GLN A 16 15.86 11.59 3.94
N PRO A 17 16.01 12.93 3.70
CA PRO A 17 17.29 13.62 3.81
C PRO A 17 17.63 14.07 5.23
N GLU A 18 16.81 13.76 6.22
CA GLU A 18 16.85 14.29 7.58
C GLU A 18 18.17 14.02 8.29
N VAL A 19 18.86 12.92 7.97
CA VAL A 19 20.18 12.60 8.58
C VAL A 19 21.25 13.62 8.18
N GLY A 20 21.13 14.25 7.02
CA GLY A 20 21.99 15.35 6.60
C GLY A 20 21.81 16.62 7.44
N LEU A 21 20.70 16.72 8.19
CA LEU A 21 20.40 17.80 9.14
C LEU A 21 20.70 17.40 10.59
N GLY A 22 21.27 16.20 10.82
CA GLY A 22 21.58 15.69 12.17
C GLY A 22 20.38 15.17 12.95
N ILE A 23 19.24 14.88 12.27
CA ILE A 23 18.02 14.33 12.88
C ILE A 23 17.56 13.07 12.15
N THR A 24 16.73 12.28 12.79
CA THR A 24 16.09 11.11 12.16
C THR A 24 14.80 11.50 11.45
N PRO A 25 14.32 10.71 10.45
CA PRO A 25 13.01 10.94 9.83
C PRO A 25 11.88 10.97 10.86
N GLY A 26 11.24 12.13 11.04
CA GLY A 26 10.27 12.40 12.12
C GLY A 26 8.82 12.04 11.79
N PHE A 27 8.46 11.89 10.50
CA PHE A 27 7.09 11.54 10.05
C PHE A 27 6.90 10.05 9.82
N SER A 28 7.36 9.24 10.77
CA SER A 28 7.29 7.77 10.70
C SER A 28 8.05 7.16 9.51
N GLY A 29 9.00 7.90 8.90
CA GLY A 29 9.80 7.40 7.77
C GLY A 29 10.59 6.15 8.14
N THR A 30 11.18 6.11 9.35
CA THR A 30 11.92 4.95 9.87
C THR A 30 11.04 3.72 10.08
N GLN A 31 9.72 3.86 10.13
CA GLN A 31 8.77 2.76 10.33
C GLN A 31 8.04 2.39 9.03
N ARG A 32 7.62 3.38 8.25
CA ARG A 32 6.82 3.16 7.05
C ARG A 32 7.67 2.71 5.86
N LEU A 33 8.85 3.31 5.69
CA LEU A 33 9.71 2.98 4.55
C LEU A 33 10.16 1.51 4.58
N PRO A 34 10.74 0.96 5.69
CA PRO A 34 11.19 -0.43 5.71
C PRO A 34 10.04 -1.45 5.53
N ARG A 35 8.82 -1.11 5.93
CA ARG A 35 7.65 -1.97 5.70
C ARG A 35 7.21 -2.03 4.23
N ARG A 36 7.59 -1.03 3.43
CA ARG A 36 7.29 -0.99 1.99
C ARG A 36 8.42 -1.57 1.14
N VAL A 37 9.66 -1.19 1.42
CA VAL A 37 10.81 -1.49 0.53
C VAL A 37 11.80 -2.49 1.12
N GLY A 38 11.51 -3.01 2.31
CA GLY A 38 12.42 -3.88 3.05
C GLY A 38 13.47 -3.10 3.84
N ILE A 39 14.01 -3.76 4.87
CA ILE A 39 14.89 -3.13 5.88
C ILE A 39 16.20 -2.63 5.25
N ALA A 40 16.83 -3.44 4.40
CA ALA A 40 18.13 -3.11 3.82
C ALA A 40 18.04 -1.87 2.91
N LYS A 41 17.05 -1.83 2.01
CA LYS A 41 16.84 -0.70 1.11
C LYS A 41 16.44 0.57 1.87
N ALA A 42 15.61 0.44 2.89
CA ALA A 42 15.25 1.59 3.73
C ALA A 42 16.46 2.19 4.46
N LYS A 43 17.35 1.35 5.00
CA LYS A 43 18.61 1.80 5.63
C LYS A 43 19.52 2.48 4.63
N GLU A 44 19.69 1.92 3.42
CA GLU A 44 20.46 2.55 2.34
C GLU A 44 19.97 3.95 2.05
N LEU A 45 18.66 4.12 1.84
CA LEU A 45 18.06 5.42 1.50
C LEU A 45 18.13 6.42 2.65
N ILE A 46 17.81 6.00 3.87
CA ILE A 46 17.83 6.89 5.04
C ILE A 46 19.27 7.29 5.41
N PHE A 47 20.21 6.34 5.45
CA PHE A 47 21.59 6.64 5.86
C PHE A 47 22.33 7.51 4.86
N SER A 48 22.05 7.32 3.56
CA SER A 48 22.63 8.17 2.51
C SER A 48 21.94 9.51 2.36
N GLY A 49 20.68 9.62 2.77
CA GLY A 49 19.85 10.81 2.53
C GLY A 49 19.61 11.11 1.05
N ARG A 50 19.96 10.17 0.15
CA ARG A 50 19.85 10.40 -1.28
C ARG A 50 18.41 10.43 -1.76
N MET A 51 18.17 11.20 -2.81
CA MET A 51 16.90 11.23 -3.52
C MET A 51 16.89 10.13 -4.59
N ILE A 52 15.73 9.50 -4.76
CA ILE A 52 15.46 8.55 -5.85
C ILE A 52 14.40 9.10 -6.79
N ARG A 53 14.41 8.65 -8.04
CA ARG A 53 13.41 8.99 -9.04
C ARG A 53 12.24 8.01 -8.99
N ALA A 54 11.19 8.31 -9.75
CA ALA A 54 9.96 7.52 -9.77
C ALA A 54 10.17 6.09 -10.29
N ASP A 55 11.07 5.90 -11.25
CA ASP A 55 11.45 4.60 -11.78
C ASP A 55 12.07 3.68 -10.71
N GLU A 56 13.09 4.17 -10.00
CA GLU A 56 13.68 3.45 -8.87
C GLU A 56 12.65 3.22 -7.76
N ALA A 57 11.81 4.21 -7.45
CA ALA A 57 10.76 4.07 -6.44
C ALA A 57 9.75 2.97 -6.78
N ARG A 58 9.46 2.75 -8.09
CA ARG A 58 8.64 1.63 -8.55
C ARG A 58 9.37 0.31 -8.43
N GLU A 59 10.63 0.25 -8.86
CA GLU A 59 11.45 -0.96 -8.82
C GLU A 59 11.57 -1.54 -7.41
N ILE A 60 11.76 -0.66 -6.41
CA ILE A 60 11.89 -1.07 -4.99
C ILE A 60 10.54 -1.25 -4.28
N GLY A 61 9.41 -1.08 -4.95
CA GLY A 61 8.07 -1.26 -4.36
C GLY A 61 7.58 -0.08 -3.49
N LEU A 62 8.22 1.08 -3.55
CA LEU A 62 7.75 2.28 -2.83
C LEU A 62 6.47 2.84 -3.46
N VAL A 63 6.37 2.81 -4.79
CA VAL A 63 5.17 3.22 -5.53
C VAL A 63 4.63 2.08 -6.38
N ASN A 64 3.30 2.04 -6.56
CA ASN A 64 2.63 0.97 -7.28
C ASN A 64 2.73 1.12 -8.80
N ALA A 65 2.70 2.36 -9.30
CA ALA A 65 2.84 2.66 -10.74
C ALA A 65 3.38 4.07 -10.96
N VAL A 66 3.94 4.28 -12.16
CA VAL A 66 4.46 5.56 -12.63
C VAL A 66 3.78 5.92 -13.93
N TYR A 67 3.39 7.17 -14.08
CA TYR A 67 2.68 7.72 -15.24
C TYR A 67 3.33 8.99 -15.74
N ALA A 68 3.10 9.32 -17.00
CA ALA A 68 3.33 10.67 -17.49
C ALA A 68 2.49 11.67 -16.67
N PRO A 69 2.93 12.94 -16.51
CA PRO A 69 2.24 13.90 -15.64
C PRO A 69 0.75 14.06 -15.94
N GLU A 70 0.40 14.11 -17.22
CA GLU A 70 -0.98 14.26 -17.72
C GLU A 70 -1.83 13.00 -17.54
N GLU A 71 -1.20 11.83 -17.44
CA GLU A 71 -1.88 10.54 -17.30
C GLU A 71 -2.01 10.08 -15.84
N LEU A 72 -1.35 10.76 -14.90
CA LEU A 72 -1.34 10.33 -13.49
C LEU A 72 -2.76 10.32 -12.88
N LEU A 73 -3.53 11.38 -13.06
CA LEU A 73 -4.88 11.44 -12.52
C LEU A 73 -5.85 10.51 -13.26
N PRO A 74 -5.87 10.46 -14.60
CA PRO A 74 -6.65 9.45 -15.31
C PRO A 74 -6.35 8.01 -14.88
N GLY A 75 -5.08 7.63 -14.79
CA GLY A 75 -4.65 6.30 -14.35
C GLY A 75 -5.04 5.99 -12.90
N ALA A 76 -4.94 6.98 -12.01
CA ALA A 76 -5.39 6.83 -10.63
C ALA A 76 -6.91 6.58 -10.54
N LEU A 77 -7.69 7.32 -11.33
CA LEU A 77 -9.16 7.14 -11.39
C LEU A 77 -9.53 5.79 -12.01
N GLU A 78 -8.82 5.34 -13.04
CA GLU A 78 -9.04 4.02 -13.63
C GLU A 78 -8.77 2.90 -12.61
N MET A 79 -7.64 2.97 -11.90
CA MET A 79 -7.33 2.03 -10.83
C MET A 79 -8.41 2.04 -9.74
N ALA A 80 -8.85 3.21 -9.28
CA ALA A 80 -9.91 3.33 -8.29
C ALA A 80 -11.24 2.74 -8.78
N ARG A 81 -11.59 2.96 -10.06
CA ARG A 81 -12.79 2.37 -10.68
C ARG A 81 -12.73 0.85 -10.74
N SER A 82 -11.55 0.25 -10.85
CA SER A 82 -11.40 -1.21 -10.79
C SER A 82 -11.77 -1.78 -9.42
N PHE A 83 -11.53 -1.03 -8.35
CA PHE A 83 -11.85 -1.45 -6.98
C PHE A 83 -13.35 -1.37 -6.69
N VAL A 84 -14.03 -0.30 -7.16
CA VAL A 84 -15.46 -0.12 -6.92
C VAL A 84 -16.36 -1.08 -7.71
N LYS A 85 -15.80 -1.85 -8.63
CA LYS A 85 -16.51 -2.96 -9.29
C LYS A 85 -16.67 -4.18 -8.39
N ASN A 86 -15.85 -4.28 -7.33
CA ASN A 86 -15.89 -5.40 -6.40
C ASN A 86 -16.84 -5.13 -5.23
N ALA A 87 -17.23 -6.19 -4.52
CA ALA A 87 -18.06 -6.10 -3.34
C ALA A 87 -17.48 -5.19 -2.26
N PRO A 88 -18.11 -4.05 -1.91
CA PRO A 88 -17.49 -3.01 -1.08
C PRO A 88 -17.18 -3.50 0.35
N ILE A 89 -18.00 -4.38 0.91
CA ILE A 89 -17.77 -4.96 2.24
C ILE A 89 -16.56 -5.90 2.20
N ALA A 90 -16.40 -6.70 1.17
CA ALA A 90 -15.26 -7.58 0.99
C ALA A 90 -13.95 -6.78 0.85
N VAL A 91 -13.95 -5.72 0.05
CA VAL A 91 -12.79 -4.80 -0.08
C VAL A 91 -12.45 -4.14 1.27
N LYS A 92 -13.47 -3.67 2.01
CA LYS A 92 -13.30 -3.09 3.35
C LYS A 92 -12.67 -4.09 4.32
N TYR A 93 -13.13 -5.33 4.32
CA TYR A 93 -12.60 -6.36 5.21
C TYR A 93 -11.20 -6.82 4.79
N ALA A 94 -10.94 -6.99 3.51
CA ALA A 94 -9.59 -7.26 3.00
C ALA A 94 -8.58 -6.19 3.45
N LYS A 95 -8.94 -4.90 3.34
CA LYS A 95 -8.12 -3.81 3.86
C LYS A 95 -7.90 -3.95 5.37
N ALA A 96 -8.94 -4.23 6.14
CA ALA A 96 -8.84 -4.38 7.59
C ALA A 96 -7.96 -5.58 7.99
N CYS A 97 -8.04 -6.72 7.28
CA CYS A 97 -7.17 -7.88 7.49
C CYS A 97 -5.70 -7.51 7.26
N ILE A 98 -5.41 -6.84 6.14
CA ILE A 98 -4.04 -6.44 5.80
C ILE A 98 -3.50 -5.44 6.84
N ASP A 99 -4.24 -4.36 7.10
CA ASP A 99 -3.77 -3.28 7.98
C ASP A 99 -3.55 -3.74 9.42
N ARG A 100 -4.43 -4.61 9.95
CA ARG A 100 -4.32 -5.18 11.29
C ARG A 100 -3.28 -6.28 11.35
N GLY A 101 -3.32 -7.24 10.40
CA GLY A 101 -2.42 -8.39 10.36
C GLY A 101 -0.95 -8.00 10.27
N MET A 102 -0.63 -6.92 9.54
CA MET A 102 0.74 -6.40 9.48
C MET A 102 1.24 -5.79 10.81
N GLN A 103 0.41 -5.70 11.84
CA GLN A 103 0.77 -5.23 13.19
C GLN A 103 0.73 -6.36 14.25
N MET A 104 0.42 -7.60 13.86
CA MET A 104 0.23 -8.76 14.72
C MET A 104 1.24 -9.87 14.37
N ASP A 105 1.36 -10.87 15.22
CA ASP A 105 1.95 -12.15 14.81
C ASP A 105 1.02 -12.90 13.84
N MET A 106 1.56 -13.93 13.19
CA MET A 106 0.87 -14.61 12.08
C MET A 106 -0.40 -15.33 12.56
N ASP A 107 -0.38 -15.95 13.73
CA ASP A 107 -1.51 -16.73 14.23
C ASP A 107 -2.70 -15.83 14.58
N ASP A 108 -2.45 -14.72 15.27
CA ASP A 108 -3.45 -13.69 15.57
C ASP A 108 -3.97 -13.02 14.29
N ALA A 109 -3.10 -12.76 13.33
CA ALA A 109 -3.49 -12.19 12.03
C ALA A 109 -4.44 -13.12 11.27
N ILE A 110 -4.17 -14.43 11.24
CA ILE A 110 -5.02 -15.45 10.63
C ILE A 110 -6.37 -15.55 11.36
N ALA A 111 -6.39 -15.43 12.68
CA ALA A 111 -7.64 -15.43 13.45
C ALA A 111 -8.53 -14.25 13.05
N VAL A 112 -7.98 -13.03 12.93
CA VAL A 112 -8.71 -11.85 12.46
C VAL A 112 -9.20 -12.03 11.01
N GLU A 113 -8.37 -12.61 10.14
CA GLU A 113 -8.76 -12.90 8.75
C GLU A 113 -9.96 -13.86 8.71
N ASN A 114 -9.93 -14.95 9.47
CA ASN A 114 -11.02 -15.93 9.55
C ASN A 114 -12.34 -15.30 10.02
N GLU A 115 -12.29 -14.43 11.02
CA GLU A 115 -13.48 -13.71 11.50
C GLU A 115 -14.08 -12.81 10.42
N LEU A 116 -13.25 -11.97 9.78
CA LEU A 116 -13.72 -11.04 8.75
C LEU A 116 -14.13 -11.77 7.45
N PHE A 117 -13.48 -12.89 7.13
CA PHE A 117 -13.89 -13.77 6.04
C PHE A 117 -15.28 -14.35 6.31
N ALA A 118 -15.50 -14.88 7.50
CA ALA A 118 -16.82 -15.43 7.88
C ALA A 118 -17.93 -14.36 7.81
N MET A 119 -17.64 -13.13 8.20
CA MET A 119 -18.59 -12.02 8.13
C MET A 119 -19.00 -11.67 6.68
N CYS A 120 -18.19 -11.97 5.67
CA CYS A 120 -18.57 -11.78 4.27
C CYS A 120 -19.77 -12.64 3.88
N PHE A 121 -19.94 -13.83 4.44
CA PHE A 121 -21.05 -14.75 4.13
C PHE A 121 -22.43 -14.22 4.57
N ALA A 122 -22.47 -13.20 5.43
CA ALA A 122 -23.69 -12.51 5.79
C ALA A 122 -24.14 -11.45 4.77
N THR A 123 -23.31 -11.16 3.76
CA THR A 123 -23.59 -10.11 2.77
C THR A 123 -24.40 -10.62 1.57
N HIS A 124 -25.14 -9.72 0.92
CA HIS A 124 -25.82 -10.02 -0.33
C HIS A 124 -24.82 -10.32 -1.45
N ASP A 125 -23.77 -9.52 -1.56
CA ASP A 125 -22.78 -9.61 -2.63
C ASP A 125 -22.05 -10.97 -2.64
N GLN A 126 -21.82 -11.57 -1.46
CA GLN A 126 -21.22 -12.90 -1.37
C GLN A 126 -22.12 -13.96 -2.00
N LYS A 127 -23.42 -13.90 -1.70
CA LYS A 127 -24.40 -14.88 -2.24
C LYS A 127 -24.53 -14.75 -3.75
N GLU A 128 -24.60 -13.52 -4.26
CA GLU A 128 -24.69 -13.25 -5.68
C GLU A 128 -23.39 -13.66 -6.40
N GLY A 129 -22.25 -13.28 -5.87
CA GLY A 129 -20.94 -13.60 -6.46
C GLY A 129 -20.68 -15.12 -6.52
N MET A 130 -21.01 -15.87 -5.47
CA MET A 130 -20.89 -17.33 -5.48
C MET A 130 -21.87 -17.98 -6.45
N GLY A 131 -23.10 -17.46 -6.54
CA GLY A 131 -24.12 -17.96 -7.49
C GLY A 131 -23.75 -17.70 -8.95
N ALA A 132 -23.03 -16.61 -9.24
CA ALA A 132 -22.57 -16.29 -10.59
C ALA A 132 -21.30 -17.07 -11.00
N PHE A 133 -20.57 -17.62 -10.04
CA PHE A 133 -19.34 -18.39 -10.29
C PHE A 133 -19.64 -19.88 -10.58
N LEU A 134 -20.76 -20.39 -10.11
CA LEU A 134 -21.22 -21.75 -10.33
C LEU A 134 -22.03 -21.88 -11.65
#